data_4c7e949546204e53e3c5ec7f6c5bc3df
#
_entry.id   4c7e949546204e53e3c5ec7f6c5bc3df
#
_cell.length_a   1.000
_cell.length_b   1.000
_cell.length_c   1.000
_cell.angle_alpha   90.00
_cell.angle_beta   90.00
_cell.angle_gamma   90.00
#
_symmetry.space_group_name_H-M   'P 1'
#
loop_
_entity.id
_entity.type
_entity.pdbx_description
1 polymer ?
#
loop_
_entity_poly.entity_id
_entity_poly.type
_entity_poly.pdbx_seq_one_letter_code
_entity_poly.pdbx_strand_id
1 'polypeptide(L)'
;MGLSVVVLQKDPAIAQSLAAGLRSLFQSVHVADSDRELRDLVTQNLPEVAVLDVEGLQFSDVEKLHQDFPSLSILCTHRVPDEEMWMAALEAGAVDVCPSYDVEAILASILRSVALAQGTAA
;
A
#
# COMPACT_ATOMS: atom_id res chain seq x y z
N MET A 1 -12.79 13.33 7.04
CA MET A 1 -11.98 12.42 7.83
C MET A 1 -10.60 12.27 7.27
N GLY A 2 -9.61 12.32 8.12
CA GLY A 2 -8.23 12.35 7.69
C GLY A 2 -7.61 10.99 7.57
N LEU A 3 -7.86 10.30 6.47
CA LEU A 3 -7.13 9.07 6.17
C LEU A 3 -5.74 9.41 5.66
N SER A 4 -4.75 8.61 6.02
CA SER A 4 -3.39 8.79 5.52
C SER A 4 -2.87 7.51 4.90
N VAL A 5 -1.98 7.67 3.93
CA VAL A 5 -1.38 6.58 3.17
C VAL A 5 0.12 6.78 3.04
N VAL A 6 0.86 5.69 3.11
CA VAL A 6 2.30 5.67 2.86
C VAL A 6 2.56 4.88 1.59
N VAL A 7 3.43 5.39 0.74
CA VAL A 7 3.78 4.78 -0.54
C VAL A 7 5.25 4.45 -0.55
N LEU A 8 5.61 3.23 -0.92
CA LEU A 8 6.99 2.86 -1.22
C LEU A 8 7.07 2.53 -2.71
N GLN A 9 7.68 3.43 -3.48
CA GLN A 9 7.84 3.30 -4.93
C GLN A 9 9.15 3.97 -5.33
N LYS A 10 10.07 3.20 -5.90
CA LYS A 10 11.39 3.70 -6.27
C LYS A 10 11.40 4.50 -7.57
N ASP A 11 10.45 4.24 -8.46
CA ASP A 11 10.35 5.01 -9.71
C ASP A 11 9.70 6.36 -9.41
N PRO A 12 10.44 7.48 -9.55
CA PRO A 12 9.88 8.78 -9.18
C PRO A 12 8.66 9.18 -10.01
N ALA A 13 8.62 8.81 -11.27
CA ALA A 13 7.47 9.15 -12.13
C ALA A 13 6.21 8.43 -11.68
N ILE A 14 6.33 7.13 -11.37
CA ILE A 14 5.22 6.34 -10.86
C ILE A 14 4.81 6.86 -9.48
N ALA A 15 5.78 7.13 -8.61
CA ALA A 15 5.52 7.63 -7.28
C ALA A 15 4.75 8.95 -7.30
N GLN A 16 5.13 9.87 -8.19
CA GLN A 16 4.45 11.17 -8.32
C GLN A 16 3.03 11.01 -8.84
N SER A 17 2.84 10.20 -9.87
CA SER A 17 1.53 9.91 -10.42
C SER A 17 0.60 9.31 -9.39
N LEU A 18 1.10 8.33 -8.66
CA LEU A 18 0.33 7.63 -7.62
C LEU A 18 0.00 8.59 -6.48
N ALA A 19 0.98 9.36 -6.02
CA ALA A 19 0.76 10.32 -4.94
C ALA A 19 -0.28 11.37 -5.33
N ALA A 20 -0.23 11.86 -6.57
CA ALA A 20 -1.22 12.83 -7.04
C ALA A 20 -2.64 12.25 -7.04
N GLY A 21 -2.78 11.00 -7.48
CA GLY A 21 -4.07 10.32 -7.44
C GLY A 21 -4.58 10.10 -6.02
N LEU A 22 -3.67 9.69 -5.13
CA LEU A 22 -4.03 9.43 -3.74
C LEU A 22 -4.42 10.69 -2.98
N ARG A 23 -3.83 11.83 -3.30
CA ARG A 23 -4.16 13.09 -2.64
C ARG A 23 -5.60 13.54 -2.86
N SER A 24 -6.26 13.00 -3.87
CA SER A 24 -7.69 13.29 -4.07
C SER A 24 -8.58 12.58 -3.05
N LEU A 25 -8.09 11.52 -2.41
CA LEU A 25 -8.85 10.73 -1.44
C LEU A 25 -8.31 10.81 -0.02
N PHE A 26 -7.02 11.01 0.13
CA PHE A 26 -6.36 10.95 1.43
C PHE A 26 -5.92 12.34 1.87
N GLN A 27 -6.08 12.61 3.15
CA GLN A 27 -5.63 13.87 3.74
C GLN A 27 -4.11 13.97 3.72
N SER A 28 -3.42 12.86 3.96
CA SER A 28 -1.97 12.83 4.00
C SER A 28 -1.44 11.69 3.13
N VAL A 29 -0.48 12.02 2.27
CA VAL A 29 0.21 11.04 1.43
C VAL A 29 1.70 11.22 1.67
N HIS A 30 2.37 10.16 2.12
CA HIS A 30 3.80 10.16 2.38
C HIS A 30 4.47 9.17 1.45
N VAL A 31 5.53 9.60 0.78
CA VAL A 31 6.30 8.73 -0.12
C VAL A 31 7.63 8.39 0.56
N ALA A 32 7.90 7.10 0.70
CA ALA A 32 9.14 6.60 1.27
C ALA A 32 10.10 6.15 0.18
N ASP A 33 11.38 6.33 0.40
CA ASP A 33 12.43 5.90 -0.53
C ASP A 33 13.02 4.53 -0.18
N SER A 34 12.78 4.07 1.02
CA SER A 34 13.36 2.82 1.51
C SER A 34 12.42 2.15 2.50
N ASP A 35 12.66 0.88 2.76
CA ASP A 35 11.92 0.13 3.77
C ASP A 35 12.06 0.77 5.16
N ARG A 36 13.25 1.26 5.48
CA ARG A 36 13.48 1.93 6.77
C ARG A 36 12.64 3.18 6.91
N GLU A 37 12.64 4.03 5.88
CA GLU A 37 11.83 5.24 5.88
C GLU A 37 10.34 4.90 5.95
N LEU A 38 9.93 3.85 5.24
CA LEU A 38 8.55 3.36 5.28
C LEU A 38 8.14 3.04 6.72
N ARG A 39 8.95 2.28 7.43
CA ARG A 39 8.66 1.89 8.81
C ARG A 39 8.61 3.10 9.74
N ASP A 40 9.52 4.05 9.55
CA ASP A 40 9.51 5.28 10.33
C ASP A 40 8.22 6.07 10.10
N LEU A 41 7.79 6.19 8.86
CA LEU A 41 6.56 6.89 8.51
C LEU A 41 5.32 6.19 9.06
N VAL A 42 5.29 4.87 9.01
CA VAL A 42 4.18 4.08 9.59
C VAL A 42 4.11 4.30 11.10
N THR A 43 5.24 4.27 11.77
CA THR A 43 5.31 4.47 13.22
C THR A 43 4.87 5.86 13.63
N GLN A 44 5.30 6.87 12.87
CA GLN A 44 5.05 8.28 13.21
C GLN A 44 3.62 8.72 12.88
N ASN A 45 3.08 8.24 11.76
CA ASN A 45 1.83 8.76 11.22
C ASN A 45 0.65 7.81 11.40
N LEU A 46 0.90 6.54 11.70
CA LEU A 46 -0.13 5.51 11.86
C LEU A 46 -1.13 5.53 10.70
N PRO A 47 -0.65 5.39 9.45
CA PRO A 47 -1.53 5.45 8.30
C PRO A 47 -2.47 4.26 8.25
N GLU A 48 -3.60 4.41 7.58
CA GLU A 48 -4.56 3.34 7.36
C GLU A 48 -4.10 2.37 6.28
N VAL A 49 -3.31 2.87 5.31
CA VAL A 49 -2.93 2.11 4.12
C VAL A 49 -1.46 2.30 3.80
N ALA A 50 -0.81 1.24 3.36
CA ALA A 50 0.51 1.28 2.77
C ALA A 50 0.44 0.69 1.37
N VAL A 51 0.97 1.39 0.38
CA VAL A 51 1.09 0.92 -1.00
C VAL A 51 2.55 0.61 -1.25
N LEU A 52 2.88 -0.66 -1.43
CA LEU A 52 4.27 -1.13 -1.48
C LEU A 52 4.59 -1.73 -2.85
N ASP A 53 5.61 -1.18 -3.49
CA ASP A 53 6.14 -1.77 -4.72
C ASP A 53 7.01 -2.97 -4.37
N VAL A 54 6.57 -4.16 -4.79
CA VAL A 54 7.28 -5.39 -4.46
C VAL A 54 8.40 -5.74 -5.42
N GLU A 55 8.69 -4.89 -6.39
CA GLU A 55 9.90 -5.06 -7.20
C GLU A 55 11.15 -4.76 -6.39
N GLY A 56 11.04 -3.92 -5.37
CA GLY A 56 12.14 -3.58 -4.49
C GLY A 56 12.04 -4.19 -3.09
N LEU A 57 11.02 -4.99 -2.83
CA LEU A 57 10.79 -5.63 -1.54
C LEU A 57 10.54 -7.12 -1.74
N GLN A 58 10.88 -7.90 -0.73
CA GLN A 58 10.51 -9.31 -0.70
C GLN A 58 9.17 -9.47 0.02
N PHE A 59 8.46 -10.56 -0.29
CA PHE A 59 7.20 -10.84 0.40
C PHE A 59 7.40 -11.11 1.90
N SER A 60 8.59 -11.57 2.29
CA SER A 60 8.93 -11.71 3.71
C SER A 60 8.94 -10.35 4.43
N ASP A 61 9.32 -9.28 3.71
CA ASP A 61 9.26 -7.92 4.28
C ASP A 61 7.82 -7.47 4.45
N VAL A 62 6.96 -7.81 3.50
CA VAL A 62 5.51 -7.52 3.59
C VAL A 62 4.90 -8.25 4.78
N GLU A 63 5.23 -9.52 4.95
CA GLU A 63 4.73 -10.33 6.07
C GLU A 63 5.16 -9.73 7.40
N LYS A 64 6.40 -9.32 7.50
CA LYS A 64 6.93 -8.72 8.73
C LYS A 64 6.23 -7.40 9.04
N LEU A 65 5.99 -6.58 8.04
CA LEU A 65 5.27 -5.33 8.22
C LEU A 65 3.84 -5.59 8.70
N HIS A 66 3.18 -6.60 8.12
CA HIS A 66 1.84 -6.98 8.53
C HIS A 66 1.80 -7.48 9.97
N GLN A 67 2.80 -8.25 10.38
CA GLN A 67 2.90 -8.75 11.75
C GLN A 67 3.13 -7.61 12.75
N ASP A 68 3.97 -6.65 12.38
CA ASP A 68 4.30 -5.52 13.26
C ASP A 68 3.17 -4.49 13.32
N PHE A 69 2.39 -4.34 12.25
CA PHE A 69 1.31 -3.37 12.15
C PHE A 69 0.05 -4.04 11.60
N PRO A 70 -0.63 -4.85 12.43
CA PRO A 70 -1.76 -5.66 11.94
C PRO A 70 -2.98 -4.84 11.49
N SER A 71 -3.09 -3.58 11.93
CA SER A 71 -4.19 -2.72 11.50
C SER A 71 -3.94 -2.02 10.18
N LEU A 72 -2.72 -2.10 9.67
CA LEU A 72 -2.34 -1.46 8.42
C LEU A 72 -2.81 -2.31 7.24
N SER A 73 -3.56 -1.69 6.33
CA SER A 73 -3.95 -2.36 5.08
C SER A 73 -2.80 -2.22 4.09
N ILE A 74 -2.27 -3.35 3.63
CA ILE A 74 -1.12 -3.36 2.72
C ILE A 74 -1.58 -3.73 1.32
N LEU A 75 -1.32 -2.86 0.37
CA LEU A 75 -1.55 -3.11 -1.05
C LEU A 75 -0.20 -3.19 -1.74
N CYS A 76 0.02 -4.26 -2.49
CA CYS A 76 1.27 -4.45 -3.23
C CYS A 76 1.09 -4.01 -4.68
N THR A 77 2.17 -3.48 -5.27
CA THR A 77 2.18 -3.13 -6.69
C THR A 77 3.38 -3.77 -7.38
N HIS A 78 3.22 -4.05 -8.66
CA HIS A 78 4.28 -4.57 -9.52
C HIS A 78 3.95 -4.18 -10.96
N ARG A 79 4.97 -3.97 -11.79
CA ARG A 79 4.72 -3.58 -13.18
C ARG A 79 3.95 -4.65 -13.96
N VAL A 80 4.25 -5.92 -13.72
CA VAL A 80 3.60 -7.04 -14.41
C VAL A 80 3.20 -8.09 -13.36
N PRO A 81 2.12 -7.86 -12.62
CA PRO A 81 1.70 -8.82 -11.61
C PRO A 81 1.15 -10.09 -12.27
N ASP A 82 1.41 -11.24 -11.64
CA ASP A 82 0.87 -12.52 -12.08
C ASP A 82 0.14 -13.21 -10.91
N GLU A 83 -0.49 -14.33 -11.23
CA GLU A 83 -1.28 -15.07 -10.25
C GLU A 83 -0.43 -15.58 -9.08
N GLU A 84 0.76 -16.07 -9.38
CA GLU A 84 1.67 -16.59 -8.37
C GLU A 84 2.07 -15.50 -7.39
N MET A 85 2.39 -14.33 -7.90
CA MET A 85 2.72 -13.16 -7.11
C MET A 85 1.54 -12.70 -6.27
N TRP A 86 0.34 -12.71 -6.85
CA TRP A 86 -0.89 -12.35 -6.16
C TRP A 86 -1.12 -13.26 -4.95
N MET A 87 -0.96 -14.58 -5.15
CA MET A 87 -1.12 -15.53 -4.05
C MET A 87 -0.07 -15.32 -2.96
N ALA A 88 1.17 -15.09 -3.34
CA ALA A 88 2.25 -14.86 -2.38
C ALA A 88 2.00 -13.59 -1.56
N ALA A 89 1.51 -12.53 -2.20
CA ALA A 89 1.19 -11.29 -1.51
C ALA A 89 0.05 -11.47 -0.51
N LEU A 90 -1.01 -12.17 -0.90
CA LEU A 90 -2.11 -12.44 0.01
C LEU A 90 -1.69 -13.27 1.20
N GLU A 91 -0.85 -14.28 0.98
CA GLU A 91 -0.29 -15.09 2.07
C GLU A 91 0.56 -14.25 3.02
N ALA A 92 1.24 -13.25 2.51
CA ALA A 92 2.05 -12.34 3.33
C ALA A 92 1.19 -11.32 4.10
N GLY A 93 -0.10 -11.26 3.83
CA GLY A 93 -1.02 -10.37 4.54
C GLY A 93 -1.46 -9.15 3.74
N ALA A 94 -1.06 -9.03 2.48
CA ALA A 94 -1.53 -7.95 1.63
C ALA A 94 -2.98 -8.16 1.23
N VAL A 95 -3.69 -7.08 0.97
CA VAL A 95 -5.10 -7.15 0.58
C VAL A 95 -5.28 -7.37 -0.92
N ASP A 96 -4.29 -6.97 -1.72
CA ASP A 96 -4.36 -7.11 -3.19
C ASP A 96 -3.00 -6.84 -3.81
N VAL A 97 -2.89 -7.11 -5.12
CA VAL A 97 -1.74 -6.73 -5.94
C VAL A 97 -2.28 -6.05 -7.20
N CYS A 98 -1.78 -4.86 -7.50
CA CYS A 98 -2.21 -4.09 -8.67
C CYS A 98 -1.02 -3.73 -9.53
N PRO A 99 -1.24 -3.50 -10.84
CA PRO A 99 -0.18 -2.93 -11.67
C PRO A 99 0.25 -1.57 -11.13
N SER A 100 1.55 -1.34 -11.05
CA SER A 100 2.08 -0.12 -10.41
C SER A 100 1.72 1.16 -11.17
N TYR A 101 1.41 1.08 -12.46
CA TYR A 101 1.01 2.22 -13.27
C TYR A 101 -0.51 2.47 -13.28
N ASP A 102 -1.29 1.56 -12.72
CA ASP A 102 -2.76 1.63 -12.79
C ASP A 102 -3.31 2.26 -11.51
N VAL A 103 -3.29 3.59 -11.50
CA VAL A 103 -3.74 4.36 -10.33
C VAL A 103 -5.21 4.09 -10.01
N GLU A 104 -6.04 3.92 -11.04
CA GLU A 104 -7.47 3.65 -10.81
C GLU A 104 -7.71 2.32 -10.11
N ALA A 105 -6.98 1.27 -10.53
CA ALA A 105 -7.09 -0.04 -9.88
C ALA A 105 -6.60 0.04 -8.44
N ILE A 106 -5.51 0.76 -8.21
CA ILE A 106 -4.96 0.95 -6.86
C ILE A 106 -5.97 1.67 -5.97
N LEU A 107 -6.55 2.76 -6.46
CA LEU A 107 -7.56 3.50 -5.71
C LEU A 107 -8.78 2.64 -5.40
N ALA A 108 -9.25 1.85 -6.36
CA ALA A 108 -10.39 0.97 -6.16
C ALA A 108 -10.11 -0.08 -5.09
N SER A 109 -8.91 -0.69 -5.11
CA SER A 109 -8.52 -1.67 -4.10
C SER A 109 -8.41 -1.05 -2.71
N ILE A 110 -7.86 0.15 -2.62
CA ILE A 110 -7.76 0.87 -1.36
C ILE A 110 -9.16 1.15 -0.80
N LEU A 111 -10.05 1.66 -1.62
CA LEU A 111 -11.39 2.00 -1.20
C LEU A 111 -12.15 0.77 -0.69
N ARG A 112 -12.01 -0.38 -1.37
CA ARG A 112 -12.61 -1.62 -0.90
C ARG A 112 -12.05 -2.04 0.46
N SER A 113 -10.74 -1.96 0.62
CA SER A 113 -10.06 -2.34 1.85
C SER A 113 -10.49 -1.47 3.02
N VAL A 114 -10.51 -0.16 2.84
CA VAL A 114 -10.92 0.78 3.88
C VAL A 114 -12.41 0.61 4.20
N ALA A 115 -13.25 0.43 3.20
CA ALA A 115 -14.68 0.22 3.40
C ALA A 115 -14.95 -1.05 4.20
N LEU A 116 -14.24 -2.15 3.90
CA LEU A 116 -14.37 -3.39 4.66
C LEU A 116 -13.95 -3.22 6.11
N ALA A 117 -12.86 -2.52 6.34
CA ALA A 117 -12.36 -2.29 7.69
C ALA A 117 -13.30 -1.42 8.53
N GLN A 118 -13.99 -0.46 7.90
CA GLN A 118 -14.86 0.48 8.60
C GLN A 118 -16.33 0.10 8.56
N GLY A 119 -16.74 -0.62 7.53
CA GLY A 119 -18.14 -0.92 7.27
C GLY A 119 -18.62 -2.22 7.87
N THR A 120 -17.74 -3.06 8.34
CA THR A 120 -18.09 -4.38 8.86
C THR A 120 -18.94 -4.33 10.13
N ALA A 121 -18.90 -3.20 10.80
CA ALA A 121 -19.69 -3.00 12.02
C ALA A 121 -21.17 -2.77 11.74
N ALA A 122 -21.50 -2.47 10.52
CA ALA A 122 -22.88 -2.15 10.17
C ALA A 122 -23.80 -3.37 10.20
#